data_e2d4db7e8267527836932ed6fed68d06
#
_entry.id   e2d4db7e8267527836932ed6fed68d06
#
_cell.length_a   1.000
_cell.length_b   1.000
_cell.length_c   1.000
_cell.angle_alpha   90.00
_cell.angle_beta   90.00
_cell.angle_gamma   90.00
#
_symmetry.space_group_name_H-M   'P 1'
#
loop_
_entity.id
_entity.type
_entity.pdbx_description
1 polymer ?
#
loop_
_entity_poly.entity_id
_entity_poly.type
_entity_poly.pdbx_seq_one_letter_code
_entity_poly.pdbx_strand_id
1 'polypeptide(L)'
;MRRRDFNRMALGFGLGSSVITPVAAQDPAAKTKPAGGAAAPTVISNTGRTYNQLHLPRKYAQGQRRFSVYWAWNYPWEANRDVTELDNRFSTMTEVRRVEWPFYEKPEYAERMFLQGIAGTLELFHLSLVKFQNSVGEVTGQPVSVYQRIDQAGQRLPLDERILADTDTLMVFGLDHMVTEQEASADEIAALQQFLTREGTCLIIGPHHDVGASADMDERQMEYKHHGDELVPRQQRFGLYTRSLMKGLGVPVENRYGLRPATVKETGDITPLNAMRDLDSRGWLNGVTTFNFHPHLPHYAVTTDDPKAIRILGKQAIELSIPHPFTRAGNKEFNAFLWMPPDGARAGDILLVDLTIFTTLFGGTDSLDSFWKNLATKA
;
A
#
# COMPACT_ATOMS: atom_id res chain seq x y z
N MET A 1 -22.20 -2.15 -6.92
CA MET A 1 -22.58 -0.98 -6.10
C MET A 1 -22.82 0.20 -7.02
N ARG A 2 -23.96 0.87 -6.97
CA ARG A 2 -24.22 2.00 -7.86
C ARG A 2 -23.42 3.22 -7.39
N ARG A 3 -22.97 4.06 -8.32
CA ARG A 3 -22.20 5.31 -8.08
C ARG A 3 -22.77 6.18 -6.92
N ARG A 4 -24.08 6.12 -6.71
CA ARG A 4 -24.76 6.80 -5.59
C ARG A 4 -24.40 6.25 -4.21
N ASP A 5 -24.01 4.99 -4.13
CA ASP A 5 -23.72 4.33 -2.85
C ASP A 5 -22.29 4.61 -2.39
N PHE A 6 -21.36 4.77 -3.34
CA PHE A 6 -19.98 5.18 -3.04
C PHE A 6 -19.93 6.60 -2.43
N ASN A 7 -20.65 7.54 -3.03
CA ASN A 7 -20.76 8.90 -2.46
C ASN A 7 -21.46 8.91 -1.10
N ARG A 8 -22.40 8.00 -0.84
CA ARG A 8 -23.02 7.85 0.48
C ARG A 8 -22.08 7.23 1.51
N MET A 9 -21.21 6.30 1.11
CA MET A 9 -20.19 5.76 2.00
C MET A 9 -19.14 6.81 2.39
N ALA A 10 -18.66 7.58 1.42
CA ALA A 10 -17.71 8.66 1.71
C ALA A 10 -18.31 9.76 2.60
N LEU A 11 -19.62 10.03 2.48
CA LEU A 11 -20.32 11.00 3.30
C LEU A 11 -20.80 10.45 4.66
N GLY A 12 -20.96 9.13 4.79
CA GLY A 12 -21.44 8.48 6.02
C GLY A 12 -20.41 8.43 7.16
N PHE A 13 -19.14 8.59 6.86
CA PHE A 13 -18.07 8.57 7.87
C PHE A 13 -17.77 9.95 8.49
N GLY A 14 -18.44 11.00 8.04
CA GLY A 14 -18.09 12.37 8.37
C GLY A 14 -18.75 12.99 9.60
N LEU A 15 -19.71 12.38 10.26
CA LEU A 15 -20.42 13.03 11.39
C LEU A 15 -20.85 12.03 12.46
N GLY A 16 -19.94 11.25 12.97
CA GLY A 16 -20.08 10.71 14.32
C GLY A 16 -19.61 11.77 15.30
N SER A 17 -20.51 12.58 15.81
CA SER A 17 -20.24 13.45 16.94
C SER A 17 -19.90 12.60 18.15
N SER A 18 -18.63 12.19 18.27
CA SER A 18 -18.10 11.77 19.54
C SER A 18 -18.05 13.02 20.41
N VAL A 19 -19.02 13.15 21.29
CA VAL A 19 -18.96 14.08 22.41
C VAL A 19 -17.69 13.72 23.20
N ILE A 20 -16.64 14.46 22.96
CA ILE A 20 -15.46 14.43 23.82
C ILE A 20 -15.93 15.06 25.12
N THR A 21 -16.31 14.23 26.09
CA THR A 21 -16.43 14.68 27.46
C THR A 21 -15.09 15.23 27.89
N PRO A 22 -15.00 16.47 28.34
CA PRO A 22 -13.74 16.99 28.85
C PRO A 22 -13.34 16.13 30.04
N VAL A 23 -12.21 15.45 29.93
CA VAL A 23 -11.56 14.83 31.08
C VAL A 23 -11.21 15.98 32.01
N ALA A 24 -11.85 16.04 33.16
CA ALA A 24 -11.55 17.00 34.19
C ALA A 24 -10.04 16.90 34.52
N ALA A 25 -9.36 18.03 34.42
CA ALA A 25 -7.98 18.14 34.81
C ALA A 25 -7.85 17.69 36.26
N GLN A 26 -7.18 16.58 36.48
CA GLN A 26 -6.82 16.17 37.83
C GLN A 26 -5.71 17.08 38.35
N ASP A 27 -5.96 17.62 39.53
CA ASP A 27 -5.09 18.48 40.29
C ASP A 27 -3.69 17.86 40.47
N PRO A 28 -2.60 18.56 40.17
CA PRO A 28 -1.25 18.01 40.31
C PRO A 28 -0.73 18.19 41.75
N ALA A 29 -1.30 17.49 42.68
CA ALA A 29 -0.79 17.51 44.07
C ALA A 29 -0.73 16.14 44.69
N ALA A 30 0.30 15.39 44.34
CA ALA A 30 0.98 14.45 45.20
C ALA A 30 2.32 14.02 44.58
N LYS A 31 3.38 14.76 44.85
CA LYS A 31 4.74 14.32 44.56
C LYS A 31 5.11 13.22 45.55
N THR A 32 4.81 11.98 45.25
CA THR A 32 5.53 10.86 45.85
C THR A 32 6.78 10.62 45.03
N LYS A 33 7.93 10.89 45.69
CA LYS A 33 9.27 10.62 45.18
C LYS A 33 9.40 9.09 44.95
N PRO A 34 9.62 8.58 43.73
CA PRO A 34 9.86 7.16 43.56
C PRO A 34 11.24 6.82 44.13
N ALA A 35 11.28 5.83 44.95
CA ALA A 35 12.53 5.19 45.41
C ALA A 35 13.29 4.65 44.21
N GLY A 36 14.58 4.94 44.13
CA GLY A 36 15.64 4.42 43.28
C GLY A 36 15.30 3.45 42.16
N GLY A 37 14.55 3.90 41.12
CA GLY A 37 14.40 3.19 39.88
C GLY A 37 15.34 3.76 38.84
N ALA A 38 15.82 2.93 37.94
CA ALA A 38 16.61 3.33 36.79
C ALA A 38 15.99 4.56 36.13
N ALA A 39 16.78 5.56 35.79
CA ALA A 39 16.33 6.78 35.15
C ALA A 39 15.44 6.42 33.96
N ALA A 40 14.24 6.98 33.90
CA ALA A 40 13.40 6.83 32.73
C ALA A 40 14.22 7.22 31.52
N PRO A 41 14.14 6.43 30.43
CA PRO A 41 14.89 6.75 29.22
C PRO A 41 14.53 8.15 28.80
N THR A 42 15.54 8.97 28.68
CA THR A 42 15.35 10.34 28.23
C THR A 42 14.80 10.29 26.82
N VAL A 43 13.58 10.71 26.69
CA VAL A 43 12.99 10.84 25.36
C VAL A 43 13.69 11.94 24.64
N ILE A 44 14.50 11.67 23.76
CA ILE A 44 14.98 12.45 23.02
C ILE A 44 15.14 12.57 21.93
N SER A 45 15.06 13.06 21.35
CA SER A 45 15.65 13.71 20.92
C SER A 45 15.98 14.09 19.70
N ASN A 46 16.38 14.92 19.19
CA ASN A 46 16.97 15.61 18.06
C ASN A 46 18.35 15.10 17.64
N THR A 47 18.65 13.86 17.90
CA THR A 47 19.95 13.25 17.57
C THR A 47 19.88 12.29 16.37
N GLY A 48 18.98 12.56 15.41
CA GLY A 48 18.81 11.71 14.25
C GLY A 48 18.06 10.41 14.53
N ARG A 49 17.42 10.27 15.70
CA ARG A 49 16.61 9.12 16.04
C ARG A 49 15.13 9.43 15.87
N THR A 50 14.41 8.53 15.24
CA THR A 50 12.94 8.57 15.18
C THR A 50 12.34 7.73 16.30
N TYR A 51 11.06 7.89 16.58
CA TYR A 51 10.33 7.04 17.52
C TYR A 51 10.40 5.56 17.14
N ASN A 52 10.47 5.26 15.88
CA ASN A 52 10.59 3.88 15.38
C ASN A 52 11.93 3.22 15.78
N GLN A 53 12.94 4.00 16.10
CA GLN A 53 14.23 3.50 16.59
C GLN A 53 14.22 3.12 18.05
N LEU A 54 13.21 3.51 18.80
CA LEU A 54 13.00 3.14 20.20
C LEU A 54 12.22 1.83 20.33
N HIS A 55 12.02 1.15 19.25
CA HIS A 55 11.34 -0.12 19.21
C HIS A 55 12.08 -1.16 20.07
N LEU A 56 11.39 -1.71 21.04
CA LEU A 56 11.89 -2.82 21.81
C LEU A 56 11.69 -4.12 21.03
N PRO A 57 12.69 -5.01 21.01
CA PRO A 57 12.55 -6.30 20.37
C PRO A 57 11.30 -7.02 20.88
N ARG A 58 10.47 -7.48 19.97
CA ARG A 58 9.28 -8.23 20.35
C ARG A 58 9.67 -9.64 20.75
N LYS A 59 8.97 -10.18 21.73
CA LYS A 59 9.11 -11.57 22.10
C LYS A 59 8.09 -12.38 21.35
N TYR A 60 8.55 -13.16 20.40
CA TYR A 60 7.72 -14.13 19.69
C TYR A 60 7.86 -15.50 20.34
N ALA A 61 6.75 -16.25 20.39
CA ALA A 61 6.86 -17.67 20.68
C ALA A 61 7.53 -18.38 19.49
N GLN A 62 8.19 -19.49 19.78
CA GLN A 62 8.85 -20.27 18.75
C GLN A 62 7.83 -20.67 17.65
N GLY A 63 8.16 -20.45 16.40
CA GLY A 63 7.32 -20.75 15.25
C GLY A 63 6.29 -19.68 14.90
N GLN A 64 6.17 -18.61 15.67
CA GLN A 64 5.34 -17.48 15.31
C GLN A 64 6.02 -16.65 14.20
N ARG A 65 5.23 -16.33 13.15
CA ARG A 65 5.72 -15.52 12.05
C ARG A 65 5.69 -14.03 12.41
N ARG A 66 6.79 -13.33 12.17
CA ARG A 66 6.92 -11.89 12.41
C ARG A 66 6.56 -11.12 11.15
N PHE A 67 5.42 -10.44 11.18
CA PHE A 67 4.90 -9.67 10.06
C PHE A 67 5.13 -8.17 10.28
N SER A 68 5.73 -7.50 9.30
CA SER A 68 5.99 -6.05 9.34
C SER A 68 5.48 -5.38 8.07
N VAL A 69 4.95 -4.18 8.24
CA VAL A 69 4.57 -3.28 7.16
C VAL A 69 5.54 -2.10 7.16
N TYR A 70 6.14 -1.84 6.03
CA TYR A 70 6.98 -0.66 5.80
C TYR A 70 6.25 0.29 4.86
N TRP A 71 5.85 1.42 5.42
CA TRP A 71 5.13 2.45 4.69
C TRP A 71 6.14 3.38 4.02
N ALA A 72 6.34 3.21 2.72
CA ALA A 72 7.32 3.96 1.95
C ALA A 72 6.83 5.35 1.53
N TRP A 73 5.53 5.61 1.65
CA TRP A 73 4.98 6.91 1.34
C TRP A 73 5.39 7.96 2.37
N ASN A 74 6.29 8.84 1.97
CA ASN A 74 6.79 9.92 2.82
C ASN A 74 5.91 11.18 2.65
N TYR A 75 4.83 11.24 3.42
CA TYR A 75 3.90 12.34 3.36
C TYR A 75 4.54 13.72 3.68
N PRO A 76 5.48 13.87 4.64
CA PRO A 76 6.12 15.16 4.86
C PRO A 76 6.92 15.67 3.66
N TRP A 77 7.47 14.76 2.86
CA TRP A 77 8.14 15.12 1.61
C TRP A 77 7.17 15.68 0.59
N GLU A 78 5.99 15.13 0.50
CA GLU A 78 4.93 15.63 -0.36
C GLU A 78 4.38 16.96 0.15
N ALA A 79 4.18 17.10 1.46
CA ALA A 79 3.67 18.30 2.08
C ALA A 79 4.57 19.55 1.92
N ASN A 80 5.85 19.37 1.63
CA ASN A 80 6.78 20.47 1.39
C ASN A 80 6.85 20.91 -0.09
N ARG A 81 6.01 20.35 -0.94
CA ARG A 81 5.95 20.71 -2.35
C ARG A 81 4.96 21.84 -2.62
N ASP A 82 5.12 22.51 -3.73
CA ASP A 82 4.17 23.52 -4.19
C ASP A 82 2.77 22.89 -4.40
N VAL A 83 1.73 23.61 -3.98
CA VAL A 83 0.34 23.13 -4.09
C VAL A 83 -0.04 22.79 -5.52
N THR A 84 0.43 23.58 -6.50
CA THR A 84 0.16 23.34 -7.91
C THR A 84 0.85 22.09 -8.43
N GLU A 85 2.02 21.76 -7.90
CA GLU A 85 2.70 20.50 -8.20
C GLU A 85 1.98 19.31 -7.58
N LEU A 86 1.37 19.50 -6.43
CA LEU A 86 0.67 18.46 -5.71
C LEU A 86 -0.73 18.19 -6.28
N ASP A 87 -1.35 19.16 -6.90
CA ASP A 87 -2.63 19.02 -7.59
C ASP A 87 -2.62 17.94 -8.68
N ASN A 88 -1.49 17.73 -9.29
CA ASN A 88 -1.32 16.66 -10.29
C ASN A 88 -0.95 15.30 -9.68
N ARG A 89 -0.86 15.20 -8.34
CA ARG A 89 -0.26 14.06 -7.65
C ARG A 89 -1.17 13.40 -6.65
N PHE A 90 -2.18 14.17 -6.18
CA PHE A 90 -3.00 13.65 -5.12
C PHE A 90 -4.01 12.66 -5.60
N SER A 91 -4.18 11.68 -4.70
CA SER A 91 -5.25 10.72 -4.80
C SER A 91 -6.58 11.43 -4.98
N THR A 92 -7.47 10.77 -5.65
CA THR A 92 -8.90 11.08 -5.84
C THR A 92 -9.55 11.78 -4.64
N MET A 93 -9.11 11.47 -3.43
CA MET A 93 -9.71 12.03 -2.22
C MET A 93 -9.37 13.49 -1.97
N THR A 94 -8.17 13.94 -2.31
CA THR A 94 -7.82 15.36 -2.20
C THR A 94 -8.55 16.18 -3.27
N GLU A 95 -8.66 15.63 -4.46
CA GLU A 95 -9.44 16.23 -5.55
C GLU A 95 -10.93 16.34 -5.20
N VAL A 96 -11.52 15.30 -4.62
CA VAL A 96 -12.92 15.32 -4.13
C VAL A 96 -13.12 16.43 -3.13
N ARG A 97 -12.24 16.58 -2.17
CA ARG A 97 -12.34 17.64 -1.17
C ARG A 97 -12.28 19.03 -1.78
N ARG A 98 -11.42 19.24 -2.75
CA ARG A 98 -11.30 20.52 -3.44
C ARG A 98 -12.57 20.86 -4.23
N VAL A 99 -13.18 19.88 -4.87
CA VAL A 99 -14.44 20.06 -5.61
C VAL A 99 -15.63 20.31 -4.67
N GLU A 100 -15.70 19.57 -3.56
CA GLU A 100 -16.80 19.69 -2.59
C GLU A 100 -16.75 20.98 -1.75
N TRP A 101 -15.57 21.55 -1.57
CA TRP A 101 -15.38 22.77 -0.77
C TRP A 101 -14.59 23.84 -1.52
N PRO A 102 -15.19 24.44 -2.57
CA PRO A 102 -14.50 25.43 -3.41
C PRO A 102 -14.06 26.70 -2.66
N PHE A 103 -14.57 26.97 -1.46
CA PHE A 103 -14.08 28.08 -0.65
C PHE A 103 -12.67 27.83 -0.09
N TYR A 104 -12.15 26.62 -0.19
CA TYR A 104 -10.75 26.31 0.10
C TYR A 104 -9.79 26.82 -0.96
N GLU A 105 -10.30 27.22 -2.10
CA GLU A 105 -9.53 27.92 -3.13
C GLU A 105 -9.12 29.33 -2.71
N LYS A 106 -9.66 29.84 -1.60
CA LYS A 106 -9.16 31.08 -1.04
C LYS A 106 -7.72 30.89 -0.55
N PRO A 107 -6.77 31.74 -1.00
CA PRO A 107 -5.35 31.56 -0.70
C PRO A 107 -5.04 31.41 0.79
N GLU A 108 -5.78 32.08 1.65
CA GLU A 108 -5.63 32.03 3.10
C GLU A 108 -5.92 30.66 3.74
N TYR A 109 -6.63 29.78 3.02
CA TYR A 109 -6.97 28.44 3.50
C TYR A 109 -6.33 27.32 2.69
N ALA A 110 -5.86 27.59 1.48
CA ALA A 110 -5.41 26.58 0.53
C ALA A 110 -4.35 25.65 1.12
N GLU A 111 -3.30 26.21 1.70
CA GLU A 111 -2.21 25.45 2.29
C GLU A 111 -2.68 24.60 3.47
N ARG A 112 -3.44 25.19 4.39
CA ARG A 112 -3.95 24.49 5.57
C ARG A 112 -4.87 23.33 5.22
N MET A 113 -5.77 23.56 4.27
CA MET A 113 -6.72 22.51 3.87
C MET A 113 -6.07 21.42 3.05
N PHE A 114 -5.06 21.78 2.30
CA PHE A 114 -4.23 20.84 1.58
C PHE A 114 -3.52 19.84 2.52
N LEU A 115 -2.84 20.35 3.54
CA LEU A 115 -2.21 19.50 4.56
C LEU A 115 -3.23 18.59 5.27
N GLN A 116 -4.41 19.08 5.55
CA GLN A 116 -5.50 18.26 6.10
C GLN A 116 -5.97 17.18 5.11
N GLY A 117 -5.98 17.47 3.82
CA GLY A 117 -6.33 16.50 2.79
C GLY A 117 -5.37 15.32 2.76
N ILE A 118 -4.06 15.59 2.81
CA ILE A 118 -3.03 14.56 2.87
C ILE A 118 -3.13 13.76 4.16
N ALA A 119 -3.19 14.43 5.29
CA ALA A 119 -3.31 13.78 6.59
C ALA A 119 -4.57 12.92 6.67
N GLY A 120 -5.70 13.41 6.17
CA GLY A 120 -6.96 12.67 6.11
C GLY A 120 -6.89 11.45 5.20
N THR A 121 -6.18 11.53 4.08
CA THR A 121 -5.97 10.38 3.18
C THR A 121 -5.12 9.32 3.85
N LEU A 122 -4.02 9.71 4.50
CA LEU A 122 -3.18 8.78 5.28
C LEU A 122 -3.97 8.13 6.41
N GLU A 123 -4.72 8.90 7.17
CA GLU A 123 -5.56 8.37 8.24
C GLU A 123 -6.58 7.36 7.71
N LEU A 124 -7.22 7.66 6.58
CA LEU A 124 -8.16 6.74 5.94
C LEU A 124 -7.49 5.41 5.55
N PHE A 125 -6.30 5.47 4.95
CA PHE A 125 -5.55 4.26 4.62
C PHE A 125 -5.16 3.49 5.88
N HIS A 126 -4.64 4.17 6.91
CA HIS A 126 -4.30 3.51 8.18
C HIS A 126 -5.52 2.85 8.83
N LEU A 127 -6.67 3.52 8.88
CA LEU A 127 -7.91 2.96 9.40
C LEU A 127 -8.40 1.77 8.55
N SER A 128 -8.28 1.85 7.23
CA SER A 128 -8.70 0.80 6.33
C SER A 128 -7.85 -0.47 6.41
N LEU A 129 -6.62 -0.38 6.92
CA LEU A 129 -5.72 -1.50 7.16
C LEU A 129 -5.96 -2.23 8.48
N VAL A 130 -6.80 -1.71 9.38
CA VAL A 130 -6.99 -2.29 10.71
C VAL A 130 -7.50 -3.73 10.64
N LYS A 131 -8.44 -4.02 9.74
CA LYS A 131 -8.95 -5.40 9.58
C LYS A 131 -7.84 -6.35 9.13
N PHE A 132 -7.04 -5.96 8.14
CA PHE A 132 -5.88 -6.71 7.69
C PHE A 132 -4.90 -6.98 8.85
N GLN A 133 -4.53 -5.94 9.60
CA GLN A 133 -3.62 -6.07 10.73
C GLN A 133 -4.17 -7.01 11.80
N ASN A 134 -5.48 -6.94 12.09
CA ASN A 134 -6.13 -7.85 13.04
C ASN A 134 -6.12 -9.29 12.54
N SER A 135 -6.48 -9.53 11.27
CA SER A 135 -6.47 -10.87 10.68
C SER A 135 -5.07 -11.51 10.72
N VAL A 136 -4.04 -10.73 10.41
CA VAL A 136 -2.65 -11.19 10.53
C VAL A 136 -2.28 -11.43 11.99
N GLY A 137 -2.66 -10.54 12.90
CA GLY A 137 -2.40 -10.65 14.33
C GLY A 137 -3.06 -11.88 14.97
N GLU A 138 -4.27 -12.24 14.54
CA GLU A 138 -4.96 -13.45 14.97
C GLU A 138 -4.18 -14.72 14.61
N VAL A 139 -3.60 -14.76 13.43
CA VAL A 139 -2.85 -15.92 12.92
C VAL A 139 -1.46 -16.00 13.52
N THR A 140 -0.77 -14.89 13.59
CA THR A 140 0.63 -14.83 14.07
C THR A 140 0.75 -14.77 15.58
N GLY A 141 -0.35 -14.47 16.29
CA GLY A 141 -0.36 -14.27 17.74
C GLY A 141 0.34 -12.98 18.19
N GLN A 142 0.68 -12.10 17.25
CA GLN A 142 1.37 -10.84 17.52
C GLN A 142 0.80 -9.70 16.67
N PRO A 143 0.75 -8.47 17.18
CA PRO A 143 0.39 -7.30 16.37
C PRO A 143 1.37 -7.11 15.21
N VAL A 144 0.86 -6.69 14.06
CA VAL A 144 1.68 -6.27 12.91
C VAL A 144 2.50 -5.03 13.28
N SER A 145 3.79 -5.04 12.99
CA SER A 145 4.62 -3.85 13.09
C SER A 145 4.39 -2.95 11.89
N VAL A 146 4.18 -1.67 12.14
CA VAL A 146 4.07 -0.68 11.08
C VAL A 146 5.18 0.36 11.23
N TYR A 147 6.00 0.49 10.20
CA TYR A 147 7.10 1.45 10.13
C TYR A 147 6.81 2.46 9.04
N GLN A 148 7.05 3.72 9.32
CA GLN A 148 6.96 4.81 8.36
C GLN A 148 8.35 5.18 7.86
N ARG A 149 8.57 5.19 6.55
CA ARG A 149 9.79 5.75 5.96
C ARG A 149 9.91 7.22 6.29
N ILE A 150 11.07 7.63 6.77
CA ILE A 150 11.39 9.03 7.05
C ILE A 150 12.74 9.33 6.42
N ASP A 151 12.81 10.42 5.67
CA ASP A 151 14.06 10.93 5.10
C ASP A 151 13.98 12.46 4.97
N GLN A 152 13.87 13.13 6.13
CA GLN A 152 13.75 14.58 6.19
C GLN A 152 14.33 15.17 7.45
N ALA A 153 14.74 16.41 7.37
CA ALA A 153 15.18 17.21 8.51
C ALA A 153 16.26 16.52 9.37
N GLY A 154 17.15 15.77 8.73
CA GLY A 154 18.18 15.00 9.43
C GLY A 154 17.70 13.73 10.11
N GLN A 155 16.41 13.39 9.97
CA GLN A 155 15.83 12.14 10.46
C GLN A 155 15.78 11.12 9.33
N ARG A 156 16.26 9.90 9.60
CA ARG A 156 16.24 8.82 8.61
C ARG A 156 15.76 7.51 9.25
N LEU A 157 14.75 6.93 8.65
CA LEU A 157 14.34 5.55 8.87
C LEU A 157 14.30 4.83 7.52
N PRO A 158 15.45 4.47 6.96
CA PRO A 158 15.51 3.63 5.78
C PRO A 158 15.10 2.19 6.13
N LEU A 159 14.85 1.41 5.10
CA LEU A 159 14.63 -0.02 5.23
C LEU A 159 15.98 -0.73 5.42
N ASP A 160 16.29 -1.07 6.67
CA ASP A 160 17.57 -1.67 7.05
C ASP A 160 17.40 -2.79 8.09
N GLU A 161 18.53 -3.30 8.56
CA GLU A 161 18.58 -4.40 9.50
C GLU A 161 17.81 -4.15 10.82
N ARG A 162 17.63 -2.91 11.23
CA ARG A 162 16.85 -2.59 12.44
C ARG A 162 15.37 -3.00 12.32
N ILE A 163 14.84 -3.02 11.07
CA ILE A 163 13.50 -3.49 10.76
C ILE A 163 13.54 -4.96 10.37
N LEU A 164 14.51 -5.35 9.54
CA LEU A 164 14.55 -6.64 8.89
C LEU A 164 14.98 -7.79 9.80
N ALA A 165 15.79 -7.51 10.84
CA ALA A 165 16.22 -8.53 11.80
C ALA A 165 15.06 -9.19 12.53
N ASP A 166 14.00 -8.43 12.79
CA ASP A 166 12.81 -8.87 13.51
C ASP A 166 11.58 -9.03 12.61
N THR A 167 11.82 -9.45 11.37
CA THR A 167 10.79 -9.60 10.34
C THR A 167 10.98 -10.90 9.57
N ASP A 168 9.88 -11.62 9.33
CA ASP A 168 9.83 -12.79 8.45
C ASP A 168 9.05 -12.49 7.18
N THR A 169 7.92 -11.79 7.29
CA THR A 169 7.20 -11.22 6.15
C THR A 169 7.24 -9.71 6.20
N LEU A 170 7.80 -9.10 5.17
CA LEU A 170 7.80 -7.67 4.98
C LEU A 170 6.84 -7.29 3.87
N MET A 171 5.91 -6.39 4.17
CA MET A 171 5.08 -5.73 3.17
C MET A 171 5.55 -4.28 2.98
N VAL A 172 5.88 -3.90 1.76
CA VAL A 172 6.29 -2.53 1.42
C VAL A 172 5.16 -1.81 0.72
N PHE A 173 4.59 -0.81 1.40
CA PHE A 173 3.57 0.07 0.84
C PHE A 173 4.22 1.28 0.16
N GLY A 174 4.02 1.44 -1.14
CA GLY A 174 4.49 2.59 -1.91
C GLY A 174 3.35 3.23 -2.69
N LEU A 175 2.82 4.32 -2.15
CA LEU A 175 1.86 5.19 -2.82
C LEU A 175 2.48 6.55 -3.18
N ASP A 176 3.80 6.67 -3.04
CA ASP A 176 4.56 7.83 -3.45
C ASP A 176 4.37 8.10 -4.94
N HIS A 177 4.19 9.36 -5.30
CA HIS A 177 4.12 9.76 -6.69
C HIS A 177 5.52 9.83 -7.30
N MET A 178 5.69 9.44 -8.56
CA MET A 178 7.02 9.44 -9.22
C MET A 178 7.71 10.80 -9.25
N VAL A 179 6.94 11.88 -9.23
CA VAL A 179 7.51 13.24 -9.21
C VAL A 179 8.09 13.65 -7.84
N THR A 180 7.88 12.87 -6.78
CA THR A 180 8.55 13.11 -5.50
C THR A 180 9.95 12.53 -5.46
N GLU A 181 10.33 11.76 -6.48
CA GLU A 181 11.67 11.20 -6.66
C GLU A 181 12.16 10.37 -5.45
N GLN A 182 11.24 9.72 -4.77
CA GLN A 182 11.56 8.83 -3.65
C GLN A 182 12.03 7.49 -4.19
N GLU A 183 13.33 7.30 -4.27
CA GLU A 183 13.93 6.03 -4.69
C GLU A 183 14.53 5.28 -3.50
N ALA A 184 14.59 3.97 -3.63
CA ALA A 184 15.32 3.13 -2.70
C ALA A 184 16.84 3.34 -2.90
N SER A 185 17.55 3.50 -1.79
CA SER A 185 19.00 3.59 -1.81
C SER A 185 19.65 2.22 -2.07
N ALA A 186 20.91 2.24 -2.49
CA ALA A 186 21.69 1.02 -2.66
C ALA A 186 21.77 0.21 -1.36
N ASP A 187 21.86 0.89 -0.20
CA ASP A 187 21.92 0.24 1.10
C ASP A 187 20.58 -0.45 1.46
N GLU A 188 19.44 0.17 1.13
CA GLU A 188 18.11 -0.44 1.33
C GLU A 188 17.95 -1.69 0.44
N ILE A 189 18.40 -1.61 -0.80
CA ILE A 189 18.40 -2.76 -1.74
C ILE A 189 19.29 -3.87 -1.21
N ALA A 190 20.50 -3.57 -0.76
CA ALA A 190 21.42 -4.55 -0.21
C ALA A 190 20.88 -5.20 1.06
N ALA A 191 20.24 -4.42 1.94
CA ALA A 191 19.59 -4.94 3.13
C ALA A 191 18.45 -5.92 2.81
N LEU A 192 17.64 -5.62 1.78
CA LEU A 192 16.60 -6.54 1.31
C LEU A 192 17.17 -7.78 0.62
N GLN A 193 18.24 -7.66 -0.15
CA GLN A 193 18.93 -8.82 -0.72
C GLN A 193 19.40 -9.74 0.41
N GLN A 194 20.02 -9.19 1.45
CA GLN A 194 20.44 -9.96 2.63
C GLN A 194 19.25 -10.57 3.38
N PHE A 195 18.16 -9.83 3.56
CA PHE A 195 16.91 -10.35 4.14
C PHE A 195 16.41 -11.60 3.40
N LEU A 196 16.39 -11.54 2.09
CA LEU A 196 15.91 -12.61 1.22
C LEU A 196 16.86 -13.83 1.11
N THR A 197 18.07 -13.79 1.67
CA THR A 197 18.92 -14.99 1.80
C THR A 197 18.46 -15.93 2.88
N ARG A 198 17.62 -15.48 3.80
CA ARG A 198 17.09 -16.29 4.91
C ARG A 198 15.91 -17.12 4.42
N GLU A 199 15.92 -18.42 4.76
CA GLU A 199 14.78 -19.30 4.50
C GLU A 199 13.52 -18.81 5.23
N GLY A 200 12.38 -19.01 4.57
CA GLY A 200 11.07 -18.65 5.12
C GLY A 200 10.78 -17.14 5.13
N THR A 201 11.65 -16.29 4.59
CA THR A 201 11.32 -14.87 4.43
C THR A 201 10.42 -14.63 3.22
N CYS A 202 9.59 -13.58 3.30
CA CYS A 202 8.71 -13.18 2.22
C CYS A 202 8.68 -11.65 2.11
N LEU A 203 8.92 -11.15 0.92
CA LEU A 203 8.74 -9.75 0.57
C LEU A 203 7.46 -9.58 -0.26
N ILE A 204 6.52 -8.79 0.23
CA ILE A 204 5.32 -8.41 -0.49
C ILE A 204 5.50 -6.98 -0.98
N ILE A 205 5.48 -6.79 -2.30
CA ILE A 205 5.72 -5.50 -2.92
C ILE A 205 4.77 -5.34 -4.11
N GLY A 206 4.19 -4.17 -4.27
CA GLY A 206 3.30 -3.90 -5.38
C GLY A 206 3.05 -2.42 -5.54
N PRO A 207 3.74 -1.77 -6.47
CA PRO A 207 3.43 -0.38 -6.79
C PRO A 207 2.01 -0.30 -7.36
N HIS A 208 1.32 0.77 -6.99
CA HIS A 208 0.01 1.08 -7.54
C HIS A 208 0.13 1.42 -9.04
N HIS A 209 -0.99 1.44 -9.75
CA HIS A 209 -1.03 1.60 -11.20
C HIS A 209 -0.59 2.97 -11.71
N ASP A 210 -0.38 3.06 -13.03
CA ASP A 210 -0.27 4.30 -13.78
C ASP A 210 -1.58 4.64 -14.48
N VAL A 211 -1.83 5.92 -14.71
CA VAL A 211 -2.89 6.46 -15.58
C VAL A 211 -2.28 7.53 -16.48
N GLY A 212 -2.60 7.49 -17.77
CA GLY A 212 -2.13 8.48 -18.71
C GLY A 212 -0.64 8.44 -18.99
N ALA A 213 -0.03 7.25 -18.90
CA ALA A 213 1.41 7.06 -19.11
C ALA A 213 1.82 7.08 -20.58
N SER A 214 0.90 6.84 -21.52
CA SER A 214 1.21 6.84 -22.96
C SER A 214 1.68 8.21 -23.44
N ALA A 215 2.66 8.21 -24.33
CA ALA A 215 3.09 9.41 -25.03
C ALA A 215 2.06 9.88 -26.07
N ASP A 216 1.27 8.95 -26.61
CA ASP A 216 0.18 9.26 -27.54
C ASP A 216 -1.02 9.84 -26.79
N MET A 217 -1.54 10.96 -27.29
CA MET A 217 -2.63 11.68 -26.62
C MET A 217 -3.98 10.96 -26.68
N ASP A 218 -4.25 10.23 -27.75
CA ASP A 218 -5.50 9.47 -27.90
C ASP A 218 -5.47 8.24 -26.99
N GLU A 219 -4.35 7.56 -26.92
CA GLU A 219 -4.14 6.45 -25.97
C GLU A 219 -4.24 6.93 -24.53
N ARG A 220 -3.60 8.04 -24.18
CA ARG A 220 -3.68 8.64 -22.83
C ARG A 220 -5.12 8.97 -22.44
N GLN A 221 -5.88 9.56 -23.37
CA GLN A 221 -7.30 9.85 -23.13
C GLN A 221 -8.13 8.58 -22.97
N MET A 222 -7.74 7.51 -23.67
CA MET A 222 -8.38 6.20 -23.57
C MET A 222 -8.06 5.53 -22.24
N GLU A 223 -6.82 5.56 -21.79
CA GLU A 223 -6.41 5.09 -20.46
C GLU A 223 -7.24 5.78 -19.37
N TYR A 224 -7.33 7.11 -19.42
CA TYR A 224 -8.12 7.89 -18.47
C TYR A 224 -9.61 7.50 -18.45
N LYS A 225 -10.23 7.34 -19.62
CA LYS A 225 -11.64 6.91 -19.73
C LYS A 225 -11.85 5.51 -19.18
N HIS A 226 -10.92 4.60 -19.47
CA HIS A 226 -10.99 3.23 -18.99
C HIS A 226 -10.85 3.18 -17.48
N HIS A 227 -9.96 3.97 -16.89
CA HIS A 227 -9.78 4.08 -15.45
C HIS A 227 -11.10 4.47 -14.76
N GLY A 228 -11.84 5.40 -15.33
CA GLY A 228 -13.24 5.71 -14.96
C GLY A 228 -13.40 6.51 -13.68
N ASP A 229 -12.34 7.07 -13.16
CA ASP A 229 -12.39 8.04 -12.08
C ASP A 229 -12.16 9.43 -12.66
N GLU A 230 -13.22 10.21 -12.74
CA GLU A 230 -13.19 11.57 -13.31
C GLU A 230 -12.46 12.58 -12.45
N LEU A 231 -12.22 12.22 -11.18
CA LEU A 231 -11.54 13.06 -10.20
C LEU A 231 -10.03 12.84 -10.19
N VAL A 232 -9.58 11.72 -10.75
CA VAL A 232 -8.16 11.43 -10.87
C VAL A 232 -7.54 12.30 -11.96
N PRO A 233 -6.41 12.96 -11.72
CA PRO A 233 -5.66 13.65 -12.76
C PRO A 233 -5.37 12.73 -13.95
N ARG A 234 -5.47 13.26 -15.16
CA ARG A 234 -5.30 12.49 -16.40
C ARG A 234 -3.92 11.87 -16.58
N GLN A 235 -3.01 12.20 -15.72
CA GLN A 235 -1.66 11.65 -15.72
C GLN A 235 -1.20 11.43 -14.28
N GLN A 236 -1.12 10.17 -13.89
CA GLN A 236 -0.61 9.76 -12.57
C GLN A 236 0.35 8.60 -12.72
N ARG A 237 1.40 8.59 -11.91
CA ARG A 237 2.33 7.49 -11.77
C ARG A 237 2.73 7.34 -10.32
N PHE A 238 2.55 6.15 -9.78
CA PHE A 238 2.77 5.84 -8.38
C PHE A 238 3.89 4.83 -8.14
N GLY A 239 4.40 4.84 -6.92
CA GLY A 239 5.27 3.82 -6.39
C GLY A 239 6.69 3.86 -6.95
N LEU A 240 7.29 5.03 -7.11
CA LEU A 240 8.68 5.13 -7.55
C LEU A 240 9.63 4.37 -6.61
N TYR A 241 9.42 4.47 -5.30
CA TYR A 241 10.21 3.74 -4.33
C TYR A 241 10.13 2.22 -4.54
N THR A 242 8.90 1.68 -4.63
CA THR A 242 8.70 0.24 -4.84
C THR A 242 9.19 -0.24 -6.20
N ARG A 243 9.06 0.58 -7.25
CA ARG A 243 9.61 0.29 -8.59
C ARG A 243 11.14 0.24 -8.56
N SER A 244 11.77 1.15 -7.84
CA SER A 244 13.24 1.16 -7.69
C SER A 244 13.74 -0.05 -6.89
N LEU A 245 13.00 -0.49 -5.87
CA LEU A 245 13.27 -1.75 -5.17
C LEU A 245 13.15 -2.95 -6.10
N MET A 246 12.07 -3.06 -6.87
CA MET A 246 11.87 -4.16 -7.83
C MET A 246 13.04 -4.23 -8.81
N LYS A 247 13.44 -3.08 -9.36
CA LYS A 247 14.59 -2.99 -10.26
C LYS A 247 15.89 -3.42 -9.58
N GLY A 248 16.15 -2.94 -8.37
CA GLY A 248 17.36 -3.25 -7.61
C GLY A 248 17.45 -4.71 -7.17
N LEU A 249 16.31 -5.36 -6.97
CA LEU A 249 16.21 -6.80 -6.65
C LEU A 249 16.19 -7.70 -7.89
N GLY A 250 16.26 -7.13 -9.10
CA GLY A 250 16.20 -7.90 -10.35
C GLY A 250 14.85 -8.57 -10.60
N VAL A 251 13.76 -8.00 -10.09
CA VAL A 251 12.40 -8.51 -10.34
C VAL A 251 12.03 -8.25 -11.79
N PRO A 252 11.75 -9.29 -12.61
CA PRO A 252 11.54 -9.14 -14.05
C PRO A 252 10.09 -8.75 -14.37
N VAL A 253 9.63 -7.66 -13.77
CA VAL A 253 8.25 -7.16 -13.91
C VAL A 253 8.23 -5.65 -14.00
N GLU A 254 7.44 -5.15 -14.92
CA GLU A 254 7.05 -3.75 -14.97
C GLU A 254 5.63 -3.58 -14.46
N ASN A 255 5.43 -2.62 -13.58
CA ASN A 255 4.11 -2.16 -13.21
C ASN A 255 3.57 -1.21 -14.28
N ARG A 256 2.37 -1.47 -14.75
CA ARG A 256 1.70 -0.68 -15.80
C ARG A 256 0.28 -0.32 -15.40
N TYR A 257 -0.48 0.11 -16.29
CA TYR A 257 -1.88 0.52 -16.37
C TYR A 257 -2.76 0.22 -15.14
N GLY A 258 -3.63 1.16 -14.83
CA GLY A 258 -4.82 0.89 -14.02
C GLY A 258 -5.95 0.33 -14.87
N LEU A 259 -6.11 -0.98 -14.84
CA LEU A 259 -7.14 -1.66 -15.63
C LEU A 259 -8.39 -1.92 -14.80
N ARG A 260 -9.54 -1.63 -15.38
CA ARG A 260 -10.83 -1.87 -14.75
C ARG A 260 -11.16 -3.35 -14.79
N PRO A 261 -11.38 -4.01 -13.63
CA PRO A 261 -11.87 -5.38 -13.59
C PRO A 261 -13.25 -5.51 -14.23
N ALA A 262 -13.47 -6.60 -14.96
CA ALA A 262 -14.80 -6.93 -15.45
C ALA A 262 -15.76 -7.22 -14.31
N THR A 263 -17.04 -6.96 -14.54
CA THR A 263 -18.10 -7.24 -13.57
C THR A 263 -19.08 -8.30 -14.10
N VAL A 264 -19.67 -9.03 -13.20
CA VAL A 264 -20.78 -9.94 -13.47
C VAL A 264 -22.01 -9.08 -13.78
N LYS A 265 -22.58 -9.24 -14.98
CA LYS A 265 -23.64 -8.37 -15.50
C LYS A 265 -24.88 -8.36 -14.61
N GLU A 266 -25.23 -9.49 -14.04
CA GLU A 266 -26.43 -9.72 -13.26
C GLU A 266 -26.35 -9.10 -11.85
N THR A 267 -25.16 -9.11 -11.24
CA THR A 267 -24.96 -8.65 -9.86
C THR A 267 -24.19 -7.34 -9.76
N GLY A 268 -23.38 -7.01 -10.77
CA GLY A 268 -22.45 -5.90 -10.73
C GLY A 268 -21.19 -6.17 -9.89
N ASP A 269 -21.04 -7.39 -9.38
CA ASP A 269 -19.85 -7.79 -8.63
C ASP A 269 -18.65 -7.96 -9.56
N ILE A 270 -17.44 -7.76 -9.05
CA ILE A 270 -16.22 -8.06 -9.80
C ILE A 270 -16.17 -9.56 -10.11
N THR A 271 -15.84 -9.90 -11.35
CA THR A 271 -15.67 -11.29 -11.77
C THR A 271 -14.61 -11.97 -10.91
N PRO A 272 -14.78 -13.29 -10.65
CA PRO A 272 -13.80 -14.05 -9.89
C PRO A 272 -12.38 -13.95 -10.47
N LEU A 273 -11.41 -13.98 -9.59
CA LEU A 273 -10.00 -14.08 -9.95
C LEU A 273 -9.74 -15.40 -10.68
N ASN A 274 -9.10 -15.35 -11.84
CA ASN A 274 -8.57 -16.52 -12.52
C ASN A 274 -7.29 -16.97 -11.80
N ALA A 275 -7.47 -17.84 -10.80
CA ALA A 275 -6.42 -18.29 -9.90
C ALA A 275 -5.69 -19.54 -10.45
N MET A 276 -4.40 -19.43 -10.69
CA MET A 276 -3.53 -20.52 -11.14
C MET A 276 -3.09 -21.37 -9.93
N ARG A 277 -4.03 -22.10 -9.33
CA ARG A 277 -3.82 -22.84 -8.08
C ARG A 277 -2.75 -23.93 -8.19
N ASP A 278 -2.57 -24.50 -9.39
CA ASP A 278 -1.53 -25.51 -9.65
C ASP A 278 -0.11 -24.94 -9.55
N LEU A 279 0.04 -23.62 -9.74
CA LEU A 279 1.30 -22.92 -9.60
C LEU A 279 1.53 -22.41 -8.17
N ASP A 280 0.46 -22.31 -7.37
CA ASP A 280 0.49 -21.82 -5.99
C ASP A 280 0.85 -22.94 -5.00
N SER A 281 2.07 -23.42 -5.05
CA SER A 281 2.54 -24.46 -4.14
C SER A 281 2.59 -24.06 -2.68
N ARG A 282 2.52 -22.77 -2.38
CA ARG A 282 2.44 -22.23 -1.01
C ARG A 282 1.01 -22.15 -0.49
N GLY A 283 0.02 -22.13 -1.39
CA GLY A 283 -1.40 -22.07 -1.08
C GLY A 283 -1.87 -20.67 -0.61
N TRP A 284 -1.24 -19.61 -1.07
CA TRP A 284 -1.68 -18.24 -0.77
C TRP A 284 -3.09 -17.93 -1.28
N LEU A 285 -3.53 -18.59 -2.35
CA LEU A 285 -4.86 -18.43 -2.93
C LEU A 285 -5.91 -19.41 -2.37
N ASN A 286 -5.62 -20.15 -1.31
CA ASN A 286 -6.60 -21.03 -0.67
C ASN A 286 -7.75 -20.21 -0.08
N GLY A 287 -8.99 -20.49 -0.52
CA GLY A 287 -10.20 -19.76 -0.11
C GLY A 287 -10.36 -18.37 -0.77
N VAL A 288 -9.43 -17.95 -1.62
CA VAL A 288 -9.50 -16.68 -2.33
C VAL A 288 -10.31 -16.83 -3.61
N THR A 289 -11.35 -16.04 -3.78
CA THR A 289 -12.21 -16.02 -4.99
C THR A 289 -12.10 -14.74 -5.77
N THR A 290 -11.99 -13.61 -5.06
CA THR A 290 -11.82 -12.28 -5.65
C THR A 290 -10.83 -11.51 -4.80
N PHE A 291 -10.19 -10.47 -5.36
CA PHE A 291 -9.41 -9.56 -4.52
C PHE A 291 -10.33 -8.51 -3.89
N ASN A 292 -10.54 -7.38 -4.50
CA ASN A 292 -11.49 -6.41 -3.95
C ASN A 292 -12.26 -5.72 -5.07
N PHE A 293 -13.20 -4.85 -4.68
CA PHE A 293 -14.01 -4.07 -5.61
C PHE A 293 -13.35 -2.77 -6.04
N HIS A 294 -12.02 -2.65 -5.92
CA HIS A 294 -11.31 -1.48 -6.41
C HIS A 294 -11.62 -1.30 -7.91
N PRO A 295 -12.01 -0.11 -8.34
CA PRO A 295 -12.47 0.12 -9.71
C PRO A 295 -11.37 -0.03 -10.76
N HIS A 296 -10.12 -0.13 -10.35
CA HIS A 296 -8.96 -0.34 -11.21
C HIS A 296 -7.83 -1.00 -10.41
N LEU A 297 -7.10 -1.89 -11.05
CA LEU A 297 -5.96 -2.60 -10.49
C LEU A 297 -4.78 -2.53 -11.46
N PRO A 298 -3.54 -2.56 -10.98
CA PRO A 298 -2.37 -2.53 -11.84
C PRO A 298 -2.22 -3.81 -12.65
N HIS A 299 -1.73 -3.67 -13.87
CA HIS A 299 -1.18 -4.78 -14.64
C HIS A 299 0.32 -4.92 -14.35
N TYR A 300 0.72 -6.09 -13.89
CA TYR A 300 2.12 -6.47 -13.72
C TYR A 300 2.62 -7.19 -14.97
N ALA A 301 3.34 -6.47 -15.84
CA ALA A 301 3.85 -7.02 -17.08
C ALA A 301 5.15 -7.78 -16.84
N VAL A 302 5.17 -9.08 -17.11
CA VAL A 302 6.38 -9.91 -17.03
C VAL A 302 7.32 -9.53 -18.18
N THR A 303 8.60 -9.31 -17.89
CA THR A 303 9.63 -8.86 -18.83
C THR A 303 10.69 -9.92 -19.12
N THR A 304 10.45 -11.15 -18.73
CA THR A 304 11.34 -12.31 -19.00
C THR A 304 10.58 -13.42 -19.68
N ASP A 305 11.27 -14.17 -20.52
CA ASP A 305 10.75 -15.38 -21.16
C ASP A 305 10.99 -16.65 -20.31
N ASP A 306 11.72 -16.54 -19.19
CA ASP A 306 11.96 -17.68 -18.29
C ASP A 306 10.73 -17.93 -17.40
N PRO A 307 9.97 -19.01 -17.64
CA PRO A 307 8.78 -19.33 -16.87
C PRO A 307 9.08 -19.76 -15.41
N LYS A 308 10.34 -19.99 -15.08
CA LYS A 308 10.77 -20.36 -13.72
C LYS A 308 11.09 -19.12 -12.88
N ALA A 309 11.47 -18.02 -13.53
CA ALA A 309 11.85 -16.79 -12.83
C ALA A 309 10.67 -16.17 -12.08
N ILE A 310 9.48 -16.25 -12.67
CA ILE A 310 8.26 -15.68 -12.09
C ILE A 310 7.03 -16.47 -12.48
N ARG A 311 6.10 -16.64 -11.55
CA ARG A 311 4.82 -17.32 -11.75
C ARG A 311 3.68 -16.33 -11.64
N ILE A 312 2.78 -16.34 -12.61
CA ILE A 312 1.53 -15.59 -12.56
C ILE A 312 0.53 -16.45 -11.79
N LEU A 313 0.20 -16.09 -10.57
CA LEU A 313 -0.71 -16.84 -9.71
C LEU A 313 -2.17 -16.39 -9.86
N GLY A 314 -2.40 -15.15 -10.25
CA GLY A 314 -3.75 -14.63 -10.43
C GLY A 314 -3.86 -13.65 -11.58
N LYS A 315 -4.87 -13.86 -12.41
CA LYS A 315 -5.27 -12.92 -13.47
C LYS A 315 -6.67 -12.42 -13.22
N GLN A 316 -6.94 -11.21 -13.66
CA GLN A 316 -8.27 -10.59 -13.57
C GLN A 316 -8.78 -10.26 -14.96
N ALA A 317 -10.03 -10.60 -15.24
CA ALA A 317 -10.69 -10.21 -16.48
C ALA A 317 -10.89 -8.69 -16.54
N ILE A 318 -10.79 -8.12 -17.76
CA ILE A 318 -10.86 -6.68 -18.00
C ILE A 318 -12.27 -6.30 -18.46
N GLU A 319 -12.77 -5.14 -18.05
CA GLU A 319 -13.99 -4.54 -18.58
C GLU A 319 -13.79 -4.08 -20.03
N LEU A 320 -14.30 -4.87 -20.97
CA LEU A 320 -14.07 -4.67 -22.39
C LEU A 320 -15.01 -3.64 -23.05
N SER A 321 -16.10 -3.25 -22.39
CA SER A 321 -17.04 -2.25 -22.94
C SER A 321 -16.43 -0.84 -22.98
N ILE A 322 -15.37 -0.62 -22.19
CA ILE A 322 -14.61 0.63 -22.15
C ILE A 322 -13.22 0.35 -22.71
N PRO A 323 -12.90 0.84 -23.91
CA PRO A 323 -11.64 0.51 -24.57
C PRO A 323 -10.43 1.05 -23.82
N HIS A 324 -9.33 0.29 -23.87
CA HIS A 324 -8.01 0.65 -23.41
C HIS A 324 -6.97 0.25 -24.47
N PRO A 325 -5.81 0.91 -24.63
CA PRO A 325 -4.77 0.48 -25.56
C PRO A 325 -4.41 -0.99 -25.40
N PHE A 326 -4.29 -1.45 -24.17
CA PHE A 326 -4.00 -2.85 -23.83
C PHE A 326 -5.10 -3.83 -24.32
N THR A 327 -6.38 -3.48 -24.20
CA THR A 327 -7.48 -4.31 -24.70
C THR A 327 -7.59 -4.27 -26.22
N ARG A 328 -7.26 -3.14 -26.85
CA ARG A 328 -7.17 -3.03 -28.32
C ARG A 328 -6.09 -3.93 -28.93
N ALA A 329 -5.04 -4.21 -28.18
CA ALA A 329 -4.01 -5.19 -28.54
C ALA A 329 -4.47 -6.65 -28.37
N GLY A 330 -5.74 -6.90 -28.03
CA GLY A 330 -6.34 -8.22 -27.92
C GLY A 330 -6.30 -8.84 -26.51
N ASN A 331 -5.80 -8.12 -25.52
CA ASN A 331 -5.74 -8.63 -24.13
C ASN A 331 -7.13 -8.57 -23.49
N LYS A 332 -7.50 -9.63 -22.78
CA LYS A 332 -8.79 -9.75 -22.07
C LYS A 332 -8.65 -9.92 -20.57
N GLU A 333 -7.44 -10.19 -20.12
CA GLU A 333 -7.08 -10.36 -18.73
C GLU A 333 -5.77 -9.63 -18.44
N PHE A 334 -5.55 -9.26 -17.19
CA PHE A 334 -4.29 -8.70 -16.72
C PHE A 334 -3.74 -9.49 -15.52
N ASN A 335 -2.45 -9.44 -15.35
CA ASN A 335 -1.77 -10.09 -14.23
C ASN A 335 -1.95 -9.25 -12.96
N ALA A 336 -2.61 -9.82 -11.96
CA ALA A 336 -2.95 -9.14 -10.71
C ALA A 336 -2.15 -9.66 -9.50
N PHE A 337 -1.65 -10.91 -9.56
CA PHE A 337 -0.86 -11.51 -8.49
C PHE A 337 0.24 -12.39 -9.08
N LEU A 338 1.50 -12.09 -8.73
CA LEU A 338 2.67 -12.80 -9.20
C LEU A 338 3.54 -13.25 -8.03
N TRP A 339 4.28 -14.33 -8.26
CA TRP A 339 5.22 -14.90 -7.33
C TRP A 339 6.57 -15.15 -8.01
N MET A 340 7.61 -14.62 -7.43
CA MET A 340 8.99 -14.95 -7.75
C MET A 340 9.49 -15.93 -6.69
N PRO A 341 9.54 -17.25 -7.00
CA PRO A 341 9.91 -18.27 -6.04
C PRO A 341 11.41 -18.18 -5.66
N PRO A 342 11.83 -18.80 -4.55
CA PRO A 342 13.25 -18.98 -4.25
C PRO A 342 14.03 -19.53 -5.42
N ASP A 343 15.27 -19.08 -5.55
CA ASP A 343 16.25 -19.58 -6.53
C ASP A 343 17.59 -19.85 -5.84
N GLY A 344 18.62 -20.25 -6.59
CA GLY A 344 19.91 -20.60 -6.01
C GLY A 344 20.62 -19.48 -5.22
N ALA A 345 20.27 -18.22 -5.47
CA ALA A 345 20.86 -17.05 -4.81
C ALA A 345 19.96 -16.49 -3.69
N ARG A 346 18.68 -16.77 -3.76
CA ARG A 346 17.66 -16.22 -2.88
C ARG A 346 16.80 -17.35 -2.29
N ALA A 347 16.74 -17.42 -0.96
CA ALA A 347 15.94 -18.39 -0.22
C ALA A 347 14.52 -17.90 0.10
N GLY A 348 14.30 -16.58 0.10
CA GLY A 348 13.01 -15.95 0.36
C GLY A 348 12.12 -15.81 -0.87
N ASP A 349 10.82 -15.66 -0.64
CA ASP A 349 9.80 -15.43 -1.66
C ASP A 349 9.62 -13.93 -1.94
N ILE A 350 9.31 -13.56 -3.19
CA ILE A 350 8.85 -12.21 -3.53
C ILE A 350 7.46 -12.32 -4.15
N LEU A 351 6.50 -11.58 -3.59
CA LEU A 351 5.12 -11.49 -4.07
C LEU A 351 4.84 -10.10 -4.61
N LEU A 352 4.19 -10.03 -5.77
CA LEU A 352 3.77 -8.79 -6.39
C LEU A 352 2.25 -8.74 -6.44
N VAL A 353 1.69 -7.77 -5.75
CA VAL A 353 0.25 -7.55 -5.67
C VAL A 353 -0.04 -6.10 -5.28
N ASP A 354 -1.16 -5.57 -5.76
CA ASP A 354 -1.54 -4.20 -5.44
C ASP A 354 -1.86 -4.00 -3.95
N LEU A 355 -1.42 -2.89 -3.42
CA LEU A 355 -1.57 -2.55 -2.02
C LEU A 355 -3.02 -2.28 -1.61
N THR A 356 -3.87 -1.86 -2.55
CA THR A 356 -5.27 -1.54 -2.27
C THR A 356 -6.08 -2.75 -1.83
N ILE A 357 -5.63 -3.97 -2.15
CA ILE A 357 -6.29 -5.20 -1.69
C ILE A 357 -6.09 -5.49 -0.20
N PHE A 358 -5.22 -4.76 0.49
CA PHE A 358 -5.03 -4.87 1.93
C PHE A 358 -5.93 -3.92 2.73
N THR A 359 -6.74 -3.12 2.03
CA THR A 359 -7.66 -2.17 2.64
C THR A 359 -9.10 -2.68 2.61
N THR A 360 -9.94 -2.16 3.49
CA THR A 360 -11.39 -2.46 3.51
C THR A 360 -12.22 -1.45 2.74
N LEU A 361 -11.59 -0.49 2.08
CA LEU A 361 -12.28 0.62 1.40
C LEU A 361 -13.19 0.15 0.27
N PHE A 362 -12.85 -0.93 -0.40
CA PHE A 362 -13.48 -1.34 -1.64
C PHE A 362 -14.26 -2.67 -1.52
N GLY A 363 -14.51 -3.16 -0.33
CA GLY A 363 -15.25 -4.41 -0.11
C GLY A 363 -14.45 -5.69 -0.38
N GLY A 364 -15.16 -6.80 -0.66
CA GLY A 364 -14.51 -8.10 -0.96
C GLY A 364 -13.78 -8.74 0.22
N THR A 365 -14.07 -8.31 1.44
CA THR A 365 -13.25 -8.57 2.62
C THR A 365 -13.19 -10.02 3.07
N ASP A 366 -14.15 -10.86 2.75
CA ASP A 366 -14.14 -12.27 3.18
C ASP A 366 -13.10 -13.08 2.41
N SER A 367 -13.05 -12.86 1.09
CA SER A 367 -12.01 -13.45 0.25
C SER A 367 -10.62 -12.91 0.60
N LEU A 368 -10.53 -11.61 0.86
CA LEU A 368 -9.29 -10.96 1.27
C LEU A 368 -8.82 -11.40 2.65
N ASP A 369 -9.71 -11.64 3.60
CA ASP A 369 -9.35 -12.17 4.92
C ASP A 369 -8.64 -13.52 4.81
N SER A 370 -9.15 -14.40 3.92
CA SER A 370 -8.48 -15.66 3.60
C SER A 370 -7.08 -15.42 3.01
N PHE A 371 -6.95 -14.47 2.08
CA PHE A 371 -5.66 -14.12 1.48
C PHE A 371 -4.66 -13.59 2.52
N TRP A 372 -5.08 -12.65 3.35
CA TRP A 372 -4.24 -12.07 4.40
C TRP A 372 -3.76 -13.11 5.41
N LYS A 373 -4.65 -14.00 5.84
CA LYS A 373 -4.29 -15.12 6.74
C LYS A 373 -3.32 -16.09 6.09
N ASN A 374 -3.53 -16.39 4.81
CA ASN A 374 -2.60 -17.25 4.07
C ASN A 374 -1.20 -16.64 3.99
N LEU A 375 -1.08 -15.33 3.74
CA LEU A 375 0.22 -14.64 3.73
C LEU A 375 0.90 -14.66 5.09
N ALA A 376 0.13 -14.69 6.16
CA ALA A 376 0.65 -14.72 7.53
C ALA A 376 1.07 -16.13 8.00
N THR A 377 0.57 -17.17 7.36
CA THR A 377 0.85 -18.57 7.75
C THR A 377 1.85 -19.27 6.88
N LYS A 378 2.00 -18.81 5.63
CA LYS A 378 2.71 -19.59 4.60
C LYS A 378 3.87 -18.79 4.02
N ALA A 379 5.05 -19.36 4.12
CA ALA A 379 6.24 -18.99 3.38
C ALA A 379 7.13 -20.20 3.18
#